data_9ad866f36d7207ad7ed5b89b9ec142f5
#
_entry.id   9ad866f36d7207ad7ed5b89b9ec142f5
#
_cell.length_a   1.000
_cell.length_b   1.000
_cell.length_c   1.000
_cell.angle_alpha   90.00
_cell.angle_beta   90.00
_cell.angle_gamma   90.00
#
_symmetry.space_group_name_H-M   'P 1'
#
loop_
_entity.id
_entity.type
_entity.pdbx_description
1 polymer ?
#
loop_
_entity_poly.entity_id
_entity_poly.type
_entity_poly.pdbx_seq_one_letter_code
_entity_poly.pdbx_strand_id
1 'polypeptide(L)' 'MRILVDAFGGDNAPAEIIKGAALAVQEYGHTVILVGREAEIRRSAEENGISLQGLELVDAPDVI' A
#
# COMPACT_ATOMS: atom_id res chain seq x y z
N MET A 1 0.34 -1.93 16.11
CA MET A 1 1.30 -0.89 15.66
C MET A 1 0.83 -0.28 14.35
N ARG A 2 0.93 1.02 14.22
CA ARG A 2 0.55 1.73 12.99
C ARG A 2 1.81 2.03 12.18
N ILE A 3 1.80 1.62 10.93
CA ILE A 3 2.95 1.79 10.04
C ILE A 3 2.53 2.60 8.83
N LEU A 4 3.24 3.69 8.58
CA LEU A 4 3.00 4.52 7.41
C LEU A 4 4.00 4.12 6.32
N VAL A 5 3.49 3.81 5.13
CA VAL A 5 4.33 3.36 4.02
C VAL A 5 4.03 4.21 2.79
N ASP A 6 5.08 4.75 2.18
CA ASP A 6 4.98 5.46 0.92
C ASP A 6 4.96 4.42 -0.22
N ALA A 7 3.81 4.29 -0.88
CA ALA A 7 3.63 3.29 -1.91
C ALA A 7 4.48 3.53 -3.16
N PHE A 8 4.99 4.73 -3.33
CA PHE A 8 5.78 5.09 -4.52
C PHE A 8 7.22 5.47 -4.19
N GLY A 9 7.66 5.15 -2.97
CA GLY A 9 9.03 5.42 -2.56
C GLY A 9 9.98 4.35 -3.06
N GLY A 10 11.16 4.76 -3.46
CA GLY A 10 12.21 3.83 -3.90
C GLY A 10 12.06 3.38 -5.34
N ASP A 11 12.83 2.37 -5.70
CA ASP A 11 12.93 1.88 -7.08
C ASP A 11 11.94 0.75 -7.39
N ASN A 12 11.23 0.26 -6.39
CA ASN A 12 10.31 -0.84 -6.59
C ASN A 12 8.96 -0.36 -7.10
N ALA A 13 8.32 -1.21 -7.89
CA ALA A 13 6.98 -0.94 -8.35
C ALA A 13 6.01 -0.90 -7.16
N PRO A 14 4.93 -0.10 -7.26
CA PRO A 14 3.94 -0.03 -6.18
C PRO A 14 3.41 -1.39 -5.75
N ALA A 15 3.28 -2.32 -6.68
CA ALA A 15 2.76 -3.67 -6.39
C ALA A 15 3.59 -4.39 -5.32
N GLU A 16 4.90 -4.26 -5.37
CA GLU A 16 5.78 -4.90 -4.39
C GLU A 16 5.54 -4.35 -2.98
N ILE A 17 5.41 -3.04 -2.89
CA ILE A 17 5.19 -2.36 -1.61
C ILE A 17 3.82 -2.72 -1.06
N ILE A 18 2.80 -2.70 -1.92
CA ILE A 18 1.43 -3.04 -1.53
C ILE A 18 1.36 -4.49 -1.04
N LYS A 19 2.03 -5.39 -1.73
CA LYS A 19 2.07 -6.79 -1.35
C LYS A 19 2.70 -6.99 0.02
N GLY A 20 3.81 -6.32 0.27
CA GLY A 20 4.46 -6.38 1.58
C GLY A 20 3.59 -5.81 2.68
N ALA A 21 2.89 -4.71 2.40
CA ALA A 21 1.97 -4.09 3.35
C ALA A 21 0.81 -5.02 3.67
N ALA A 22 0.25 -5.67 2.66
CA ALA A 22 -0.85 -6.61 2.84
C ALA A 22 -0.42 -7.80 3.71
N LEU A 23 0.78 -8.29 3.49
CA LEU A 23 1.34 -9.38 4.31
C LEU A 23 1.50 -8.95 5.76
N ALA A 24 1.96 -7.73 6.00
CA ALA A 24 2.13 -7.23 7.35
C ALA A 24 0.81 -7.20 8.11
N VAL A 25 -0.27 -6.81 7.43
CA VAL A 25 -1.59 -6.79 8.02
C VAL A 25 -2.09 -8.20 8.31
N GLN A 26 -1.96 -9.09 7.33
CA GLN A 26 -2.51 -10.44 7.44
C GLN A 26 -1.70 -11.33 8.38
N GLU A 27 -0.39 -11.23 8.33
CA GLU A 27 0.49 -12.09 9.12
C GLU A 27 0.70 -11.58 10.54
N TYR A 28 0.79 -10.27 10.71
CA TYR A 28 1.17 -9.68 11.99
C TYR A 28 0.09 -8.82 12.63
N GLY A 29 -1.00 -8.60 11.95
CA GLY A 29 -2.11 -7.82 12.49
C GLY A 29 -1.80 -6.34 12.69
N HIS A 30 -0.82 -5.81 11.99
CA HIS A 30 -0.50 -4.39 12.08
C HIS A 30 -1.48 -3.55 11.28
N THR A 31 -1.62 -2.30 11.67
CA THR A 31 -2.36 -1.32 10.87
C THR A 31 -1.36 -0.65 9.95
N VAL A 32 -1.56 -0.79 8.66
CA VAL A 32 -0.65 -0.19 7.66
C VAL A 32 -1.40 0.87 6.88
N ILE A 33 -0.77 2.03 6.74
CA ILE A 33 -1.32 3.16 5.99
C ILE A 33 -0.46 3.34 4.76
N LEU A 34 -1.06 3.18 3.57
CA LEU A 34 -0.38 3.42 2.31
C LEU A 34 -0.65 4.84 1.84
N VAL A 35 0.41 5.57 1.58
CA VAL A 35 0.33 6.95 1.11
C VAL A 35 0.76 6.98 -0.36
N GLY A 36 -0.04 7.61 -1.19
CA GLY A 36 0.26 7.73 -2.60
C GLY A 36 -0.99 8.04 -3.39
N ARG A 37 -0.93 7.77 -4.68
CA ARG A 37 -2.09 7.98 -5.54
C ARG A 37 -3.05 6.81 -5.35
N GLU A 38 -4.15 7.07 -4.67
CA GLU A 38 -5.10 6.02 -4.30
C GLU A 38 -5.58 5.22 -5.51
N ALA A 39 -5.90 5.90 -6.60
CA ALA A 39 -6.37 5.21 -7.81
C ALA A 39 -5.33 4.23 -8.34
N GLU A 40 -4.06 4.62 -8.32
CA GLU A 40 -3.00 3.74 -8.80
C GLU A 40 -2.73 2.60 -7.83
N ILE A 41 -2.85 2.84 -6.53
CA ILE A 41 -2.70 1.79 -5.52
C ILE A 41 -3.78 0.74 -5.71
N ARG A 42 -5.03 1.16 -5.87
CA ARG A 42 -6.15 0.25 -6.08
C ARG A 42 -6.00 -0.55 -7.37
N ARG A 43 -5.58 0.12 -8.42
CA ARG A 43 -5.38 -0.52 -9.72
C ARG A 43 -4.26 -1.55 -9.65
N SER A 44 -3.15 -1.20 -9.05
CA SER A 44 -2.03 -2.11 -8.91
C SER A 44 -2.40 -3.34 -8.09
N ALA A 45 -3.13 -3.14 -7.01
CA ALA A 45 -3.60 -4.25 -6.18
C ALA A 45 -4.52 -5.17 -6.97
N GLU A 46 -5.44 -4.60 -7.74
CA GLU A 46 -6.37 -5.39 -8.55
C GLU A 46 -5.64 -6.19 -9.61
N GLU A 47 -4.71 -5.56 -10.31
CA GLU A 47 -3.93 -6.23 -11.36
C GLU A 47 -3.09 -7.38 -10.83
N ASN A 48 -2.69 -7.31 -9.59
CA ASN A 48 -1.82 -8.31 -8.97
C ASN A 48 -2.55 -9.23 -7.99
N GLY A 49 -3.86 -9.11 -7.92
CA GLY A 49 -4.67 -9.96 -7.06
C GLY A 49 -4.40 -9.77 -5.58
N ILE A 50 -4.04 -8.56 -5.17
CA ILE A 50 -3.73 -8.25 -3.79
C ILE A 50 -4.96 -7.65 -3.13
N SER A 51 -5.32 -8.19 -1.95
CA SER A 51 -6.42 -7.63 -1.16
C SER A 51 -5.94 -6.42 -0.38
N LEU A 52 -6.71 -5.34 -0.45
CA LEU A 52 -6.43 -4.13 0.32
C LEU A 52 -7.16 -4.13 1.67
N GLN A 53 -7.79 -5.23 2.01
CA GLN A 53 -8.52 -5.33 3.27
C GLN A 53 -7.57 -5.14 4.44
N GLY A 54 -7.95 -4.27 5.35
CA GLY A 54 -7.12 -3.97 6.52
C GLY A 54 -6.07 -2.89 6.28
N LEU A 55 -5.94 -2.42 5.04
CA LEU A 55 -5.04 -1.32 4.71
C LEU A 55 -5.80 -0.02 4.65
N GLU A 56 -5.19 1.05 5.18
CA GLU A 56 -5.72 2.40 5.02
C GLU A 56 -4.99 3.06 3.86
N LEU A 57 -5.73 3.81 3.06
CA LEU A 57 -5.15 4.53 1.94
C LEU A 57 -5.28 6.03 2.17
N VAL A 58 -4.18 6.74 1.98
CA VAL A 58 -4.18 8.20 2.05
C VAL A 58 -3.77 8.70 0.68
N ASP A 59 -4.66 9.45 0.05
CA ASP A 59 -4.41 9.99 -1.27
C ASP A 59 -3.45 11.17 -1.18
N ALA A 60 -2.31 11.04 -1.84
CA ALA A 60 -1.30 12.10 -1.90
C ALA A 60 -0.87 12.25 -3.36
N PRO A 61 -1.62 13.03 -4.13
CA PRO A 61 -1.39 13.16 -5.58
C PRO A 61 -0.07 13.84 -5.91
N ASP A 62 0.43 14.67 -5.01
CA ASP A 62 1.71 15.36 -5.20
C ASP A 62 2.70 14.88 -4.17
N VAL A 63 3.40 13.82 -4.53
CA VAL A 63 4.48 13.31 -3.67
C VAL A 63 5.72 14.14 -3.97
N ILE A 64 6.18 14.79 -2.96
CA ILE A 64 7.38 15.59 -3.07
C ILE A 64 8.62 14.73 -2.90
#